data_1bf258d0233ffaf65f5762fa6df1f9e7
#
_entry.id   1bf258d0233ffaf65f5762fa6df1f9e7
#
_cell.length_a   1.000
_cell.length_b   1.000
_cell.length_c   1.000
_cell.angle_alpha   90.00
_cell.angle_beta   90.00
_cell.angle_gamma   90.00
#
_symmetry.space_group_name_H-M   'P 1'
#
loop_
_entity.id
_entity.type
_entity.pdbx_description
1 polymer ?
#
loop_
_entity_poly.entity_id
_entity_poly.type
_entity_poly.pdbx_seq_one_letter_code
_entity_poly.pdbx_strand_id
1 'polypeptide(L)'
;MGSVRVAKRAAAAGVDFIIAQGVEAGGHIAGTVSTMVLTLRVVETVAPIPVVTAGGIADGRGLAAALALGAEGVVLGTRLIASTESNAHQAYKEKVLAATEEDTVRTTLFGNGWPNAYHRTLRTPFVERWLPEERRGSEQRPDEPIIGEVTLGGRIPLPRFGGVPPARDATGDIDSMDFLAGQCCGLVRQIEPAAVVVRDIVEEAVRILTERAHQVGR
;
A
#
# COMPACT_ATOMS: atom_id res chain seq x y z
N MET A 1 3.12 -10.93 3.21
CA MET A 1 2.29 -11.99 3.82
C MET A 1 1.25 -11.35 4.73
N GLY A 2 -0.05 -11.67 4.54
CA GLY A 2 -1.14 -11.07 5.33
C GLY A 2 -1.55 -11.87 6.58
N SER A 3 -0.85 -12.95 6.91
CA SER A 3 -1.14 -13.75 8.12
C SER A 3 0.05 -14.57 8.57
N VAL A 4 0.12 -14.88 9.87
CA VAL A 4 1.13 -15.77 10.48
C VAL A 4 1.14 -17.15 9.82
N ARG A 5 -0.04 -17.69 9.50
CA ARG A 5 -0.15 -19.00 8.83
C ARG A 5 0.58 -19.02 7.47
N VAL A 6 0.43 -17.96 6.69
CA VAL A 6 1.11 -17.86 5.39
C VAL A 6 2.59 -17.61 5.57
N ALA A 7 3.00 -16.81 6.56
CA ALA A 7 4.41 -16.57 6.90
C ALA A 7 5.12 -17.87 7.28
N LYS A 8 4.52 -18.74 8.11
CA LYS A 8 5.06 -20.08 8.43
C LYS A 8 5.29 -20.95 7.18
N ARG A 9 4.35 -20.90 6.25
CA ARG A 9 4.50 -21.68 4.99
C ARG A 9 5.62 -21.14 4.12
N ALA A 10 5.78 -19.81 4.03
CA ALA A 10 6.88 -19.19 3.32
C ALA A 10 8.22 -19.54 3.96
N ALA A 11 8.32 -19.46 5.29
CA ALA A 11 9.50 -19.87 6.05
C ALA A 11 9.89 -21.33 5.76
N ALA A 12 8.92 -22.24 5.77
CA ALA A 12 9.15 -23.65 5.46
C ALA A 12 9.57 -23.90 3.98
N ALA A 13 9.27 -22.97 3.08
CA ALA A 13 9.70 -23.00 1.68
C ALA A 13 11.12 -22.42 1.48
N GLY A 14 11.78 -21.92 2.53
CA GLY A 14 13.17 -21.46 2.49
C GLY A 14 13.37 -20.08 1.89
N VAL A 15 12.44 -19.13 2.14
CA VAL A 15 12.61 -17.73 1.71
C VAL A 15 13.69 -17.03 2.53
N ASP A 16 14.38 -16.06 1.92
CA ASP A 16 15.45 -15.29 2.56
C ASP A 16 14.93 -14.26 3.57
N PHE A 17 13.74 -13.70 3.33
CA PHE A 17 13.06 -12.77 4.23
C PHE A 17 11.54 -12.79 4.01
N ILE A 18 10.79 -12.23 4.93
CA ILE A 18 9.33 -12.16 4.88
C ILE A 18 8.86 -10.71 4.96
N ILE A 19 7.96 -10.32 4.05
CA ILE A 19 7.23 -9.06 4.16
C ILE A 19 5.91 -9.32 4.88
N ALA A 20 5.78 -8.79 6.11
CA ALA A 20 4.53 -8.77 6.86
C ALA A 20 3.70 -7.56 6.42
N GLN A 21 2.60 -7.79 5.69
CA GLN A 21 1.74 -6.74 5.16
C GLN A 21 0.44 -6.65 5.98
N GLY A 22 0.31 -5.58 6.75
CA GLY A 22 -0.90 -5.29 7.52
C GLY A 22 -2.07 -4.80 6.67
N VAL A 23 -3.27 -4.83 7.25
CA VAL A 23 -4.52 -4.43 6.59
C VAL A 23 -4.57 -2.95 6.20
N GLU A 24 -3.73 -2.11 6.79
CA GLU A 24 -3.61 -0.67 6.47
C GLU A 24 -2.87 -0.40 5.16
N ALA A 25 -2.24 -1.41 4.56
CA ALA A 25 -1.53 -1.27 3.29
C ALA A 25 -2.46 -0.86 2.14
N GLY A 26 -1.91 -0.15 1.16
CA GLY A 26 -2.54 0.08 -0.14
C GLY A 26 -2.29 -1.07 -1.11
N GLY A 27 -3.05 -1.11 -2.19
CA GLY A 27 -2.96 -2.20 -3.17
C GLY A 27 -3.58 -3.49 -2.67
N HIS A 28 -3.20 -4.62 -3.28
CA HIS A 28 -3.75 -5.92 -2.92
C HIS A 28 -3.39 -6.33 -1.49
N ILE A 29 -4.38 -6.74 -0.72
CA ILE A 29 -4.28 -7.06 0.71
C ILE A 29 -4.92 -8.41 0.98
N ALA A 30 -4.11 -9.42 1.27
CA ALA A 30 -4.59 -10.77 1.56
C ALA A 30 -5.09 -10.95 3.01
N GLY A 31 -4.65 -10.09 3.92
CA GLY A 31 -4.92 -10.20 5.36
C GLY A 31 -5.94 -9.20 5.90
N THR A 32 -6.30 -9.39 7.17
CA THR A 32 -7.20 -8.51 7.93
C THR A 32 -6.58 -8.05 9.26
N VAL A 33 -5.34 -8.47 9.54
CA VAL A 33 -4.64 -8.16 10.78
C VAL A 33 -3.89 -6.83 10.61
N SER A 34 -3.93 -5.98 11.65
CA SER A 34 -3.20 -4.72 11.67
C SER A 34 -1.68 -4.92 11.59
N THR A 35 -1.00 -3.94 11.02
CA THR A 35 0.45 -3.96 10.82
C THR A 35 1.21 -4.22 12.12
N MET A 36 0.83 -3.55 13.21
CA MET A 36 1.48 -3.68 14.52
C MET A 36 1.41 -5.12 15.05
N VAL A 37 0.21 -5.70 15.10
CA VAL A 37 0.00 -7.06 15.62
C VAL A 37 0.62 -8.11 14.70
N LEU A 38 0.46 -7.95 13.38
CA LEU A 38 0.98 -8.90 12.41
C LEU A 38 2.50 -8.96 12.44
N THR A 39 3.17 -7.80 12.47
CA THR A 39 4.64 -7.72 12.51
C THR A 39 5.20 -8.49 13.71
N LEU A 40 4.74 -8.16 14.92
CA LEU A 40 5.18 -8.82 16.15
C LEU A 40 5.01 -10.35 16.06
N ARG A 41 3.81 -10.78 15.67
CA ARG A 41 3.51 -12.21 15.60
C ARG A 41 4.28 -12.96 14.51
N VAL A 42 4.56 -12.32 13.39
CA VAL A 42 5.39 -12.92 12.33
C VAL A 42 6.83 -13.01 12.79
N VAL A 43 7.42 -11.92 13.32
CA VAL A 43 8.79 -11.92 13.86
C VAL A 43 9.01 -13.07 14.86
N GLU A 44 8.16 -13.18 15.88
CA GLU A 44 8.25 -14.26 16.87
C GLU A 44 8.15 -15.67 16.25
N THR A 45 7.37 -15.79 15.18
CA THR A 45 7.01 -17.10 14.64
C THR A 45 8.04 -17.66 13.67
N VAL A 46 8.72 -16.79 12.92
CA VAL A 46 9.61 -17.19 11.81
C VAL A 46 11.08 -17.01 12.11
N ALA A 47 11.44 -16.56 13.30
CA ALA A 47 12.83 -16.40 13.69
C ALA A 47 13.65 -17.68 13.39
N PRO A 48 14.85 -17.58 12.83
CA PRO A 48 15.66 -16.36 12.65
C PRO A 48 15.49 -15.65 11.28
N ILE A 49 14.42 -15.95 10.50
CA ILE A 49 14.21 -15.32 9.18
C ILE A 49 13.90 -13.84 9.36
N PRO A 50 14.61 -12.92 8.68
CA PRO A 50 14.35 -11.48 8.75
C PRO A 50 12.93 -11.13 8.31
N VAL A 51 12.29 -10.20 9.02
CA VAL A 51 10.95 -9.70 8.71
C VAL A 51 11.01 -8.22 8.36
N VAL A 52 10.39 -7.85 7.25
CA VAL A 52 10.19 -6.46 6.83
C VAL A 52 8.70 -6.14 6.92
N THR A 53 8.36 -4.96 7.42
CA THR A 53 6.98 -4.58 7.68
C THR A 53 6.43 -3.68 6.57
N ALA A 54 5.18 -3.90 6.14
CA ALA A 54 4.48 -3.10 5.14
C ALA A 54 3.06 -2.74 5.60
N GLY A 55 2.62 -1.53 5.27
CA GLY A 55 1.28 -1.01 5.56
C GLY A 55 1.26 0.01 6.70
N GLY A 56 0.57 1.12 6.48
CA GLY A 56 0.40 2.17 7.48
C GLY A 56 1.64 3.05 7.75
N ILE A 57 2.73 2.87 7.01
CA ILE A 57 4.02 3.53 7.26
C ILE A 57 4.33 4.56 6.17
N ALA A 58 4.63 5.81 6.58
CA ALA A 58 5.01 6.89 5.67
C ALA A 58 6.14 7.80 6.18
N ASP A 59 6.55 7.67 7.44
CA ASP A 59 7.57 8.52 8.09
C ASP A 59 8.46 7.71 9.05
N GLY A 60 9.41 8.41 9.69
CA GLY A 60 10.35 7.78 10.63
C GLY A 60 9.71 7.25 11.91
N ARG A 61 8.54 7.75 12.29
CA ARG A 61 7.78 7.22 13.44
C ARG A 61 7.35 5.78 13.16
N GLY A 62 6.88 5.53 11.93
CA GLY A 62 6.49 4.19 11.49
C GLY A 62 7.69 3.24 11.38
N LEU A 63 8.83 3.72 10.88
CA LEU A 63 10.06 2.92 10.83
C LEU A 63 10.55 2.59 12.25
N ALA A 64 10.62 3.58 13.16
CA ALA A 64 11.03 3.35 14.55
C ALA A 64 10.12 2.34 15.26
N ALA A 65 8.79 2.43 15.04
CA ALA A 65 7.85 1.47 15.61
C ALA A 65 8.06 0.05 15.05
N ALA A 66 8.29 -0.10 13.73
CA ALA A 66 8.54 -1.38 13.10
C ALA A 66 9.83 -2.05 13.67
N LEU A 67 10.91 -1.27 13.80
CA LEU A 67 12.16 -1.76 14.41
C LEU A 67 11.97 -2.17 15.88
N ALA A 68 11.20 -1.40 16.65
CA ALA A 68 10.88 -1.73 18.04
C ALA A 68 10.02 -3.02 18.15
N LEU A 69 9.26 -3.38 17.13
CA LEU A 69 8.51 -4.64 17.04
C LEU A 69 9.38 -5.82 16.57
N GLY A 70 10.68 -5.60 16.32
CA GLY A 70 11.62 -6.61 15.87
C GLY A 70 11.69 -6.83 14.36
N ALA A 71 11.11 -5.95 13.56
CA ALA A 71 11.33 -5.96 12.11
C ALA A 71 12.72 -5.41 11.77
N GLU A 72 13.31 -5.89 10.65
CA GLU A 72 14.60 -5.43 10.13
C GLU A 72 14.48 -4.19 9.25
N GLY A 73 13.25 -3.80 8.90
CA GLY A 73 12.97 -2.65 8.06
C GLY A 73 11.51 -2.54 7.64
N VAL A 74 11.25 -1.63 6.68
CA VAL A 74 9.90 -1.36 6.18
C VAL A 74 9.84 -1.34 4.65
N VAL A 75 8.66 -1.64 4.10
CA VAL A 75 8.34 -1.45 2.68
C VAL A 75 7.36 -0.30 2.55
N LEU A 76 7.71 0.69 1.74
CA LEU A 76 6.91 1.88 1.49
C LEU A 76 6.25 1.78 0.11
N GLY A 77 4.93 1.90 0.05
CA GLY A 77 4.17 2.02 -1.20
C GLY A 77 3.63 3.44 -1.36
N THR A 78 2.56 3.75 -0.65
CA THR A 78 1.79 5.01 -0.76
C THR A 78 2.66 6.25 -0.62
N ARG A 79 3.63 6.28 0.31
CA ARG A 79 4.54 7.41 0.46
C ARG A 79 5.37 7.66 -0.81
N LEU A 80 5.79 6.60 -1.49
CA LEU A 80 6.61 6.71 -2.71
C LEU A 80 5.77 6.95 -3.98
N ILE A 81 4.45 6.76 -3.96
CA ILE A 81 3.57 7.27 -5.04
C ILE A 81 3.75 8.78 -5.17
N ALA A 82 3.82 9.50 -4.05
CA ALA A 82 4.07 10.95 -4.00
C ALA A 82 5.57 11.28 -4.06
N SER A 83 6.34 10.61 -4.92
CA SER A 83 7.71 11.00 -5.24
C SER A 83 7.82 11.56 -6.66
N THR A 84 8.86 12.37 -6.90
CA THR A 84 9.09 12.98 -8.22
C THR A 84 9.38 11.92 -9.28
N GLU A 85 10.07 10.85 -8.91
CA GLU A 85 10.47 9.75 -9.79
C GLU A 85 9.35 8.75 -10.07
N SER A 86 8.33 8.73 -9.19
CA SER A 86 7.20 7.80 -9.35
C SER A 86 6.55 7.94 -10.73
N ASN A 87 6.29 6.81 -11.38
CA ASN A 87 5.55 6.74 -12.64
C ASN A 87 4.04 6.90 -12.47
N ALA A 88 3.54 7.23 -11.28
CA ALA A 88 2.13 7.50 -11.06
C ALA A 88 1.68 8.77 -11.81
N HIS A 89 0.45 8.74 -12.34
CA HIS A 89 -0.18 9.89 -12.97
C HIS A 89 -0.22 11.09 -12.00
N GLN A 90 -0.12 12.31 -12.51
CA GLN A 90 -0.10 13.51 -11.65
C GLN A 90 -1.36 13.62 -10.78
N ALA A 91 -2.54 13.37 -11.35
CA ALA A 91 -3.80 13.33 -10.59
C ALA A 91 -3.78 12.29 -9.45
N TYR A 92 -3.08 11.16 -9.64
CA TYR A 92 -2.94 10.15 -8.59
C TYR A 92 -2.11 10.69 -7.42
N LYS A 93 -0.97 11.32 -7.70
CA LYS A 93 -0.13 11.94 -6.66
C LYS A 93 -0.91 13.00 -5.88
N GLU A 94 -1.65 13.85 -6.58
CA GLU A 94 -2.49 14.90 -5.98
C GLU A 94 -3.60 14.34 -5.10
N LYS A 95 -4.27 13.27 -5.53
CA LYS A 95 -5.29 12.59 -4.73
C LYS A 95 -4.70 11.97 -3.46
N VAL A 96 -3.49 11.40 -3.51
CA VAL A 96 -2.80 10.90 -2.31
C VAL A 96 -2.48 12.02 -1.33
N LEU A 97 -2.06 13.19 -1.83
CA LEU A 97 -1.78 14.36 -0.97
C LEU A 97 -3.03 14.97 -0.33
N ALA A 98 -4.17 14.91 -1.03
CA ALA A 98 -5.42 15.46 -0.55
C ALA A 98 -6.16 14.54 0.44
N ALA A 99 -5.81 13.25 0.47
CA ALA A 99 -6.50 12.25 1.24
C ALA A 99 -6.06 12.23 2.72
N THR A 100 -7.01 11.94 3.59
CA THR A 100 -6.78 11.58 4.99
C THR A 100 -6.68 10.05 5.16
N GLU A 101 -6.35 9.61 6.35
CA GLU A 101 -6.30 8.18 6.72
C GLU A 101 -7.67 7.48 6.60
N GLU A 102 -8.77 8.23 6.65
CA GLU A 102 -10.14 7.72 6.52
C GLU A 102 -10.61 7.63 5.05
N ASP A 103 -9.91 8.31 4.13
CA ASP A 103 -10.28 8.37 2.71
C ASP A 103 -9.81 7.14 1.92
N THR A 104 -9.71 5.99 2.57
CA THR A 104 -9.43 4.72 1.89
C THR A 104 -10.48 3.66 2.21
N VAL A 105 -10.66 2.72 1.31
CA VAL A 105 -11.54 1.59 1.50
C VAL A 105 -10.90 0.29 1.03
N ARG A 106 -11.11 -0.79 1.78
CA ARG A 106 -10.75 -2.15 1.39
C ARG A 106 -11.94 -2.77 0.65
N THR A 107 -11.77 -3.10 -0.60
CA THR A 107 -12.83 -3.53 -1.51
C THR A 107 -12.33 -4.56 -2.52
N THR A 108 -13.24 -5.17 -3.28
CA THR A 108 -12.95 -6.00 -4.46
C THR A 108 -13.38 -5.31 -5.75
N LEU A 109 -13.70 -4.01 -5.71
CA LEU A 109 -14.34 -3.27 -6.80
C LEU A 109 -13.51 -3.30 -8.11
N PHE A 110 -12.20 -3.11 -8.03
CA PHE A 110 -11.32 -3.14 -9.21
C PHE A 110 -10.80 -4.56 -9.48
N GLY A 111 -11.72 -5.50 -9.64
CA GLY A 111 -11.43 -6.93 -9.79
C GLY A 111 -11.43 -7.46 -11.21
N ASN A 112 -11.60 -6.60 -12.24
CA ASN A 112 -11.52 -7.01 -13.63
C ASN A 112 -10.09 -7.48 -13.96
N GLY A 113 -9.96 -8.75 -14.33
CA GLY A 113 -8.67 -9.42 -14.51
C GLY A 113 -8.13 -10.11 -13.25
N TRP A 114 -8.61 -9.77 -12.04
CA TRP A 114 -8.24 -10.43 -10.79
C TRP A 114 -9.44 -10.50 -9.81
N PRO A 115 -10.41 -11.35 -10.08
CA PRO A 115 -11.67 -11.40 -9.32
C PRO A 115 -11.45 -11.80 -7.87
N ASN A 116 -12.25 -11.22 -6.98
CA ASN A 116 -12.25 -11.49 -5.54
C ASN A 116 -10.93 -11.16 -4.81
N ALA A 117 -10.02 -10.45 -5.43
CA ALA A 117 -8.78 -9.99 -4.82
C ALA A 117 -9.06 -8.68 -4.06
N TYR A 118 -9.08 -8.77 -2.73
CA TYR A 118 -9.21 -7.56 -1.91
C TYR A 118 -8.01 -6.62 -2.10
N HIS A 119 -8.30 -5.35 -2.27
CA HIS A 119 -7.31 -4.27 -2.35
C HIS A 119 -7.79 -3.05 -1.57
N ARG A 120 -6.86 -2.13 -1.25
CA ARG A 120 -7.20 -0.84 -0.66
C ARG A 120 -6.91 0.27 -1.64
N THR A 121 -7.91 1.09 -1.88
CA THR A 121 -7.90 2.22 -2.81
C THR A 121 -8.46 3.49 -2.14
N LEU A 122 -8.23 4.65 -2.75
CA LEU A 122 -8.83 5.91 -2.30
C LEU A 122 -10.35 5.90 -2.54
N ARG A 123 -11.11 6.54 -1.63
CA ARG A 123 -12.53 6.84 -1.75
C ARG A 123 -12.73 7.99 -2.72
N THR A 124 -12.73 7.71 -4.01
CA THR A 124 -13.10 8.69 -5.04
C THR A 124 -14.62 8.72 -5.24
N PRO A 125 -15.20 9.76 -5.88
CA PRO A 125 -16.62 9.75 -6.24
C PRO A 125 -17.03 8.52 -7.07
N PHE A 126 -16.12 8.01 -7.91
CA PHE A 126 -16.34 6.76 -8.65
C PHE A 126 -16.45 5.57 -7.68
N VAL A 127 -15.52 5.43 -6.74
CA VAL A 127 -15.55 4.35 -5.76
C VAL A 127 -16.82 4.42 -4.91
N GLU A 128 -17.16 5.57 -4.36
CA GLU A 128 -18.37 5.75 -3.54
C GLU A 128 -19.64 5.37 -4.31
N ARG A 129 -19.73 5.75 -5.56
CA ARG A 129 -20.86 5.38 -6.43
C ARG A 129 -21.03 3.87 -6.58
N TRP A 130 -19.93 3.12 -6.67
CA TRP A 130 -19.94 1.70 -7.02
C TRP A 130 -19.76 0.75 -5.83
N LEU A 131 -19.37 1.23 -4.65
CA LEU A 131 -19.24 0.41 -3.45
C LEU A 131 -20.50 -0.42 -3.11
N PRO A 132 -21.74 0.10 -3.24
CA PRO A 132 -22.94 -0.71 -3.02
C PRO A 132 -23.06 -1.92 -3.94
N GLU A 133 -22.40 -1.85 -5.09
CA GLU A 133 -22.36 -2.90 -6.10
C GLU A 133 -20.93 -3.47 -6.31
N GLU A 134 -20.09 -3.51 -5.27
CA GLU A 134 -18.66 -3.86 -5.42
C GLU A 134 -18.43 -5.22 -6.08
N ARG A 135 -19.35 -6.18 -5.91
CA ARG A 135 -19.28 -7.49 -6.58
C ARG A 135 -19.27 -7.37 -8.10
N ARG A 136 -19.84 -6.30 -8.64
CA ARG A 136 -19.85 -6.03 -10.08
C ARG A 136 -18.44 -5.90 -10.64
N GLY A 137 -17.53 -5.28 -9.91
CA GLY A 137 -16.13 -5.17 -10.30
C GLY A 137 -15.37 -6.49 -10.27
N SER A 138 -15.77 -7.42 -9.40
CA SER A 138 -15.16 -8.76 -9.27
C SER A 138 -15.69 -9.80 -10.24
N GLU A 139 -16.84 -9.55 -10.87
CA GLU A 139 -17.40 -10.45 -11.86
C GLU A 139 -16.70 -10.26 -13.21
N GLN A 140 -16.45 -11.34 -13.93
CA GLN A 140 -15.96 -11.25 -15.29
C GLN A 140 -17.07 -10.72 -16.19
N ARG A 141 -16.93 -9.47 -16.62
CA ARG A 141 -17.89 -8.80 -17.51
C ARG A 141 -17.17 -8.33 -18.77
N PRO A 142 -17.32 -9.04 -19.88
CA PRO A 142 -16.69 -8.65 -21.14
C PRO A 142 -17.23 -7.32 -21.70
N ASP A 143 -18.44 -6.90 -21.26
CA ASP A 143 -19.14 -5.74 -21.77
C ASP A 143 -18.90 -4.45 -20.97
N GLU A 144 -17.96 -4.44 -20.02
CA GLU A 144 -17.61 -3.21 -19.31
C GLU A 144 -16.95 -2.22 -20.28
N PRO A 145 -17.39 -0.95 -20.30
CA PRO A 145 -16.85 0.03 -21.23
C PRO A 145 -15.37 0.30 -20.97
N ILE A 146 -14.63 0.55 -22.05
CA ILE A 146 -13.27 1.04 -21.94
C ILE A 146 -13.31 2.48 -21.42
N ILE A 147 -12.60 2.75 -20.31
CA ILE A 147 -12.54 4.06 -19.67
C ILE A 147 -11.25 4.82 -20.03
N GLY A 148 -10.26 4.14 -20.57
CA GLY A 148 -8.99 4.75 -20.94
C GLY A 148 -7.98 3.74 -21.44
N GLU A 149 -6.72 4.16 -21.46
CA GLU A 149 -5.59 3.31 -21.81
C GLU A 149 -4.48 3.46 -20.78
N VAL A 150 -3.79 2.37 -20.51
CA VAL A 150 -2.65 2.29 -19.58
C VAL A 150 -1.50 1.53 -20.23
N THR A 151 -0.29 1.70 -19.70
CA THR A 151 0.89 0.94 -20.13
C THR A 151 1.20 -0.17 -19.12
N LEU A 152 1.09 -1.41 -19.58
CA LEU A 152 1.45 -2.62 -18.84
C LEU A 152 2.13 -3.61 -19.80
N GLY A 153 3.44 -3.52 -19.95
CA GLY A 153 4.19 -4.28 -20.97
C GLY A 153 3.89 -3.87 -22.41
N GLY A 154 3.11 -2.82 -22.61
CA GLY A 154 2.62 -2.23 -23.85
C GLY A 154 1.39 -1.41 -23.55
N ARG A 155 0.92 -0.59 -24.50
CA ARG A 155 -0.29 0.20 -24.33
C ARG A 155 -1.52 -0.69 -24.52
N ILE A 156 -2.38 -0.74 -23.51
CA ILE A 156 -3.57 -1.59 -23.48
C ILE A 156 -4.82 -0.77 -23.10
N PRO A 157 -6.00 -1.10 -23.66
CA PRO A 157 -7.25 -0.52 -23.22
C PRO A 157 -7.57 -0.97 -21.79
N LEU A 158 -8.00 -0.04 -20.96
CA LEU A 158 -8.43 -0.30 -19.58
C LEU A 158 -9.96 -0.33 -19.51
N PRO A 159 -10.57 -1.47 -19.25
CA PRO A 159 -12.00 -1.54 -18.99
C PRO A 159 -12.30 -0.96 -17.61
N ARG A 160 -13.53 -0.51 -17.42
CA ARG A 160 -14.04 -0.11 -16.10
C ARG A 160 -13.82 -1.25 -15.11
N PHE A 161 -13.47 -0.90 -13.88
CA PHE A 161 -13.05 -1.82 -12.80
C PHE A 161 -11.75 -2.58 -13.07
N GLY A 162 -10.95 -2.17 -14.05
CA GLY A 162 -9.60 -2.69 -14.24
C GLY A 162 -8.70 -2.29 -13.06
N GLY A 163 -8.02 -3.28 -12.47
CA GLY A 163 -7.17 -3.10 -11.29
C GLY A 163 -5.76 -2.57 -11.59
N VAL A 164 -5.58 -1.82 -12.68
CA VAL A 164 -4.30 -1.20 -13.04
C VAL A 164 -4.34 0.28 -12.68
N PRO A 165 -3.51 0.74 -11.73
CA PRO A 165 -3.47 2.14 -11.35
C PRO A 165 -2.93 3.02 -12.50
N PRO A 166 -3.39 4.29 -12.60
CA PRO A 166 -2.96 5.17 -13.67
C PRO A 166 -1.47 5.53 -13.54
N ALA A 167 -0.69 5.14 -14.55
CA ALA A 167 0.68 5.57 -14.75
C ALA A 167 0.70 6.97 -15.39
N ARG A 168 1.89 7.58 -15.49
CA ARG A 168 2.10 8.95 -16.01
C ARG A 168 1.49 9.18 -17.38
N ASP A 169 1.50 8.17 -18.23
CA ASP A 169 1.03 8.19 -19.61
C ASP A 169 -0.39 7.63 -19.79
N ALA A 170 -1.09 7.32 -18.70
CA ALA A 170 -2.49 6.92 -18.75
C ALA A 170 -3.36 8.02 -19.38
N THR A 171 -4.37 7.62 -20.15
CA THR A 171 -5.30 8.54 -20.82
C THR A 171 -6.74 8.07 -20.65
N GLY A 172 -7.69 8.98 -20.86
CA GLY A 172 -9.12 8.71 -20.73
C GLY A 172 -9.69 9.23 -19.41
N ASP A 173 -10.65 8.53 -18.84
CA ASP A 173 -11.30 8.88 -17.58
C ASP A 173 -10.44 8.43 -16.39
N ILE A 174 -9.39 9.24 -16.11
CA ILE A 174 -8.46 8.97 -15.01
C ILE A 174 -9.18 8.86 -13.68
N ASP A 175 -10.22 9.66 -13.43
CA ASP A 175 -10.95 9.71 -12.15
C ASP A 175 -11.74 8.42 -11.86
N SER A 176 -12.00 7.61 -12.86
CA SER A 176 -12.63 6.29 -12.74
C SER A 176 -11.63 5.13 -12.60
N MET A 177 -10.31 5.40 -12.59
CA MET A 177 -9.27 4.39 -12.44
C MET A 177 -9.01 4.05 -10.97
N ASP A 178 -8.23 2.98 -10.73
CA ASP A 178 -7.89 2.50 -9.39
C ASP A 178 -6.72 3.31 -8.79
N PHE A 179 -6.98 4.04 -7.71
CA PHE A 179 -5.97 4.81 -6.96
C PHE A 179 -5.55 4.07 -5.70
N LEU A 180 -4.76 3.03 -5.85
CA LEU A 180 -4.29 2.18 -4.75
C LEU A 180 -3.53 2.99 -3.69
N ALA A 181 -4.05 3.10 -2.49
CA ALA A 181 -3.40 3.82 -1.39
C ALA A 181 -3.71 3.20 -0.04
N GLY A 182 -2.72 3.13 0.84
CA GLY A 182 -2.89 2.73 2.23
C GLY A 182 -3.34 3.88 3.13
N GLN A 183 -3.75 3.57 4.35
CA GLN A 183 -4.22 4.56 5.32
C GLN A 183 -3.15 5.59 5.69
N CYS A 184 -1.87 5.30 5.45
CA CYS A 184 -0.79 6.28 5.64
C CYS A 184 -0.81 7.45 4.61
N CYS A 185 -1.74 7.50 3.66
CA CYS A 185 -1.92 8.69 2.81
C CYS A 185 -2.14 9.95 3.66
N GLY A 186 -2.86 9.85 4.76
CA GLY A 186 -3.04 10.95 5.72
C GLY A 186 -1.75 11.51 6.34
N LEU A 187 -0.61 10.83 6.18
CA LEU A 187 0.71 11.30 6.61
C LEU A 187 1.55 11.89 5.47
N VAL A 188 1.12 11.75 4.22
CA VAL A 188 1.84 12.27 3.05
C VAL A 188 1.48 13.73 2.85
N ARG A 189 2.48 14.63 2.84
CA ARG A 189 2.26 16.08 2.82
C ARG A 189 2.72 16.77 1.54
N GLN A 190 3.67 16.18 0.82
CA GLN A 190 4.29 16.79 -0.35
C GLN A 190 4.90 15.75 -1.28
N ILE A 191 5.07 16.14 -2.55
CA ILE A 191 5.80 15.37 -3.55
C ILE A 191 7.28 15.75 -3.42
N GLU A 192 8.13 14.76 -3.17
CA GLU A 192 9.56 14.95 -2.95
C GLU A 192 10.37 13.91 -3.75
N PRO A 193 11.66 14.17 -3.98
CA PRO A 193 12.55 13.13 -4.49
C PRO A 193 12.58 11.91 -3.57
N ALA A 194 12.52 10.71 -4.13
CA ALA A 194 12.51 9.47 -3.36
C ALA A 194 13.72 9.35 -2.41
N ALA A 195 14.88 9.83 -2.84
CA ALA A 195 16.09 9.85 -2.01
C ALA A 195 15.93 10.75 -0.76
N VAL A 196 15.22 11.88 -0.88
CA VAL A 196 14.89 12.76 0.26
C VAL A 196 13.95 12.04 1.22
N VAL A 197 12.88 11.46 0.69
CA VAL A 197 11.90 10.69 1.48
C VAL A 197 12.58 9.60 2.31
N VAL A 198 13.43 8.79 1.69
CA VAL A 198 14.11 7.68 2.36
C VAL A 198 15.07 8.19 3.44
N ARG A 199 15.87 9.21 3.12
CA ARG A 199 16.79 9.82 4.08
C ARG A 199 16.05 10.36 5.29
N ASP A 200 15.03 11.17 5.08
CA ASP A 200 14.30 11.85 6.16
C ASP A 200 13.58 10.84 7.07
N ILE A 201 13.05 9.76 6.52
CA ILE A 201 12.47 8.64 7.29
C ILE A 201 13.53 7.98 8.18
N VAL A 202 14.72 7.73 7.67
CA VAL A 202 15.80 7.10 8.42
C VAL A 202 16.31 8.04 9.52
N GLU A 203 16.59 9.30 9.20
CA GLU A 203 17.08 10.30 10.16
C GLU A 203 16.06 10.53 11.29
N GLU A 204 14.78 10.64 10.97
CA GLU A 204 13.71 10.77 11.97
C GLU A 204 13.63 9.53 12.87
N ALA A 205 13.70 8.31 12.32
CA ALA A 205 13.65 7.08 13.09
C ALA A 205 14.83 6.97 14.06
N VAL A 206 16.05 7.28 13.58
CA VAL A 206 17.26 7.29 14.44
C VAL A 206 17.08 8.28 15.60
N ARG A 207 16.63 9.50 15.33
CA ARG A 207 16.37 10.51 16.36
C ARG A 207 15.37 10.00 17.41
N ILE A 208 14.23 9.45 16.96
CA ILE A 208 13.18 8.94 17.85
C ILE A 208 13.70 7.82 18.75
N LEU A 209 14.39 6.84 18.18
CA LEU A 209 14.91 5.70 18.95
C LEU A 209 15.96 6.14 19.97
N THR A 210 16.83 7.09 19.62
CA THR A 210 17.85 7.63 20.52
C THR A 210 17.21 8.42 21.68
N GLU A 211 16.27 9.32 21.38
CA GLU A 211 15.59 10.14 22.38
C GLU A 211 14.76 9.27 23.34
N ARG A 212 14.04 8.26 22.82
CA ARG A 212 13.22 7.37 23.65
C ARG A 212 14.06 6.45 24.55
N ALA A 213 15.18 5.94 24.05
CA ALA A 213 16.09 5.17 24.90
C ALA A 213 16.55 5.95 26.13
N HIS A 214 16.86 7.26 25.97
CA HIS A 214 17.22 8.14 27.08
C HIS A 214 16.06 8.43 28.04
N GLN A 215 14.81 8.39 27.60
CA GLN A 215 13.64 8.64 28.44
C GLN A 215 13.24 7.42 29.28
N VAL A 216 13.37 6.22 28.73
CA VAL A 216 12.99 4.97 29.42
C VAL A 216 14.07 4.53 30.42
N GLY A 217 15.33 4.94 30.25
CA GLY A 217 16.44 4.64 31.14
C GLY A 217 16.55 5.56 32.37
N ARG A 218 15.59 6.45 32.60
CA ARG A 218 15.46 7.30 33.79
C ARG A 218 14.36 6.81 34.71
#